data_8e28959e232ac22840d8054a369cf839
#
_entry.id   8e28959e232ac22840d8054a369cf839
#
_cell.length_a   1.000
_cell.length_b   1.000
_cell.length_c   1.000
_cell.angle_alpha   90.00
_cell.angle_beta   90.00
_cell.angle_gamma   90.00
#
_symmetry.space_group_name_H-M   'P 1'
#
loop_
_entity.id
_entity.type
_entity.pdbx_description
1 polymer ?
#
loop_
_entity_poly.entity_id
_entity_poly.type
_entity_poly.pdbx_seq_one_letter_code
_entity_poly.pdbx_strand_id
1 'polypeptide(L)'
;MNWPIGPYGTSMGALLLMTLPIHWFLTRDEPESRVGLRDLPREIREKGYGWHIALYLLMFLYKALIDHHNEPMKARVGGFTHWFWSIEGDWTLRVQEAFENDLLTDILSGHYLFMYLFIIWFSPMYYMLSRDERMADKAALNYFLIYILSVPLYLFFNVEVTSSYIPGMDALLYHDDFTLRFFIDNDPMDNSIPSLHIGLSASLLMINRLHVRELGISISDWRHREFDLFIMANLGVYLFSIQYLGIHWVFDVIPGLMMAVVTAGFVHAVQPVVRARRENGLASLLPDRRQTIAAIGVALLCSSWLMIGVVDGAGVDEDQPNFRFGEGDVVIDAIEVHSLNHPVTMTVKNVGEHSVEVMLVDLRSV
;
A
#
# COMPACT_ATOMS: atom_id res chain seq x y z
N MET A 1 9.25 -24.12 -8.39
CA MET A 1 9.67 -23.72 -9.77
C MET A 1 10.60 -22.52 -9.61
N ASN A 2 11.88 -22.63 -9.99
CA ASN A 2 12.78 -21.47 -9.91
C ASN A 2 12.46 -20.53 -11.08
N TRP A 3 11.71 -19.48 -10.81
CA TRP A 3 11.47 -18.42 -11.78
C TRP A 3 12.77 -17.65 -11.99
N PRO A 4 13.25 -17.49 -13.23
CA PRO A 4 14.49 -16.76 -13.50
C PRO A 4 14.40 -15.26 -13.18
N ILE A 5 13.18 -14.77 -13.05
CA ILE A 5 12.82 -13.41 -12.61
C ILE A 5 11.90 -13.61 -11.42
N GLY A 6 12.22 -13.06 -10.26
CA GLY A 6 11.39 -13.21 -9.05
C GLY A 6 9.94 -12.76 -9.24
N PRO A 7 9.03 -13.07 -8.28
CA PRO A 7 7.60 -12.72 -8.40
C PRO A 7 7.35 -11.25 -8.68
N TYR A 8 8.10 -10.36 -8.05
CA TYR A 8 8.03 -8.92 -8.28
C TYR A 8 8.36 -8.54 -9.74
N GLY A 9 9.47 -9.05 -10.29
CA GLY A 9 9.85 -8.77 -11.67
C GLY A 9 8.84 -9.31 -12.70
N THR A 10 8.25 -10.48 -12.42
CA THR A 10 7.19 -11.06 -13.25
C THR A 10 5.93 -10.16 -13.24
N SER A 11 5.51 -9.70 -12.06
CA SER A 11 4.39 -8.79 -11.91
C SER A 11 4.62 -7.47 -12.64
N MET A 12 5.80 -6.88 -12.50
CA MET A 12 6.15 -5.65 -13.23
C MET A 12 6.18 -5.84 -14.75
N GLY A 13 6.67 -6.99 -15.23
CA GLY A 13 6.61 -7.34 -16.65
C GLY A 13 5.18 -7.43 -17.17
N ALA A 14 4.28 -8.07 -16.43
CA ALA A 14 2.86 -8.14 -16.75
C ALA A 14 2.20 -6.76 -16.78
N LEU A 15 2.48 -5.90 -15.81
CA LEU A 15 1.99 -4.51 -15.76
C LEU A 15 2.38 -3.71 -17.01
N LEU A 16 3.65 -3.79 -17.39
CA LEU A 16 4.15 -3.10 -18.60
C LEU A 16 3.44 -3.58 -19.86
N LEU A 17 3.27 -4.90 -20.00
CA LEU A 17 2.58 -5.50 -21.16
C LEU A 17 1.10 -5.12 -21.21
N MET A 18 0.43 -5.04 -20.06
CA MET A 18 -1.00 -4.74 -19.98
C MET A 18 -1.31 -3.23 -20.11
N THR A 19 -0.35 -2.35 -19.88
CA THR A 19 -0.53 -0.89 -19.89
C THR A 19 -1.17 -0.41 -21.19
N LEU A 20 -0.63 -0.76 -22.33
CA LEU A 20 -1.12 -0.29 -23.63
C LEU A 20 -2.48 -0.88 -24.02
N PRO A 21 -2.71 -2.21 -23.94
CA PRO A 21 -4.00 -2.80 -24.23
C PRO A 21 -5.12 -2.20 -23.38
N ILE A 22 -4.91 -2.04 -22.08
CA ILE A 22 -5.93 -1.48 -21.18
C ILE A 22 -6.14 0.02 -21.47
N HIS A 23 -5.07 0.78 -21.69
CA HIS A 23 -5.20 2.18 -22.10
C HIS A 23 -6.02 2.32 -23.39
N TRP A 24 -5.74 1.50 -24.41
CA TRP A 24 -6.49 1.52 -25.68
C TRP A 24 -7.95 1.13 -25.52
N PHE A 25 -8.23 0.18 -24.65
CA PHE A 25 -9.60 -0.20 -24.32
C PHE A 25 -10.36 0.94 -23.64
N LEU A 26 -9.78 1.56 -22.62
CA LEU A 26 -10.40 2.65 -21.86
C LEU A 26 -10.56 3.95 -22.66
N THR A 27 -9.76 4.13 -23.70
CA THR A 27 -9.81 5.33 -24.59
C THR A 27 -10.33 5.01 -25.98
N ARG A 28 -11.11 3.92 -26.14
CA ARG A 28 -11.59 3.46 -27.47
C ARG A 28 -12.42 4.51 -28.19
N ASP A 29 -13.13 5.35 -27.46
CA ASP A 29 -14.01 6.37 -27.99
C ASP A 29 -13.27 7.69 -28.35
N GLU A 30 -12.00 7.83 -27.96
CA GLU A 30 -11.17 9.03 -28.21
C GLU A 30 -9.76 8.68 -28.73
N PRO A 31 -9.63 7.96 -29.86
CA PRO A 31 -8.33 7.49 -30.35
C PRO A 31 -7.36 8.63 -30.72
N GLU A 32 -7.87 9.80 -31.12
CA GLU A 32 -7.09 10.98 -31.48
C GLU A 32 -6.39 11.65 -30.29
N SER A 33 -6.89 11.42 -29.09
CA SER A 33 -6.31 11.94 -27.86
C SER A 33 -5.05 11.19 -27.42
N ARG A 34 -4.77 10.02 -28.01
CA ARG A 34 -3.69 9.13 -27.59
C ARG A 34 -2.32 9.63 -28.02
N VAL A 35 -1.33 9.40 -27.18
CA VAL A 35 0.08 9.56 -27.55
C VAL A 35 0.52 8.33 -28.34
N GLY A 36 1.06 8.54 -29.55
CA GLY A 36 1.64 7.45 -30.34
C GLY A 36 2.92 6.90 -29.66
N LEU A 37 3.16 5.59 -29.74
CA LEU A 37 4.36 4.98 -29.15
C LEU A 37 5.67 5.59 -29.66
N ARG A 38 5.70 6.02 -30.92
CA ARG A 38 6.87 6.70 -31.52
C ARG A 38 7.08 8.10 -30.96
N ASP A 39 6.00 8.75 -30.51
CA ASP A 39 6.02 10.11 -29.98
C ASP A 39 6.30 10.12 -28.46
N LEU A 40 6.19 8.99 -27.78
CA LEU A 40 6.32 8.89 -26.33
C LEU A 40 7.62 9.49 -25.78
N PRO A 41 8.82 9.21 -26.32
CA PRO A 41 10.05 9.82 -25.81
C PRO A 41 10.10 11.35 -25.97
N ARG A 42 9.51 11.85 -27.07
CA ARG A 42 9.37 13.29 -27.31
C ARG A 42 8.41 13.91 -26.30
N GLU A 43 7.25 13.31 -26.09
CA GLU A 43 6.23 13.76 -25.13
C GLU A 43 6.79 13.82 -23.70
N ILE A 44 7.49 12.78 -23.26
CA ILE A 44 8.13 12.73 -21.94
C ILE A 44 9.11 13.91 -21.77
N ARG A 45 9.91 14.20 -22.79
CA ARG A 45 10.91 15.27 -22.73
C ARG A 45 10.29 16.66 -22.82
N GLU A 46 9.38 16.90 -23.77
CA GLU A 46 8.76 18.19 -24.02
C GLU A 46 7.82 18.61 -22.89
N LYS A 47 7.07 17.66 -22.35
CA LYS A 47 6.15 17.88 -21.22
C LYS A 47 6.83 17.80 -19.85
N GLY A 48 8.12 17.46 -19.84
CA GLY A 48 8.91 17.40 -18.62
C GLY A 48 8.49 16.34 -17.62
N TYR A 49 7.95 15.18 -18.07
CA TYR A 49 7.54 14.08 -17.16
C TYR A 49 8.71 13.39 -16.44
N GLY A 50 9.95 13.78 -16.71
CA GLY A 50 11.12 13.27 -16.00
C GLY A 50 11.05 13.42 -14.48
N TRP A 51 10.36 14.44 -13.96
CA TRP A 51 10.19 14.60 -12.53
C TRP A 51 9.25 13.55 -11.89
N HIS A 52 8.31 12.97 -12.65
CA HIS A 52 7.52 11.83 -12.18
C HIS A 52 8.44 10.65 -11.86
N ILE A 53 9.36 10.35 -12.78
CA ILE A 53 10.37 9.31 -12.57
C ILE A 53 11.21 9.61 -11.33
N ALA A 54 11.62 10.88 -11.16
CA ALA A 54 12.37 11.30 -9.98
C ALA A 54 11.59 11.11 -8.67
N LEU A 55 10.28 11.37 -8.66
CA LEU A 55 9.43 11.10 -7.50
C LEU A 55 9.37 9.61 -7.15
N TYR A 56 9.22 8.74 -8.16
CA TYR A 56 9.21 7.29 -7.93
C TYR A 56 10.55 6.78 -7.41
N LEU A 57 11.66 7.28 -7.97
CA LEU A 57 13.00 6.94 -7.48
C LEU A 57 13.22 7.43 -6.04
N LEU A 58 12.77 8.65 -5.73
CA LEU A 58 12.88 9.20 -4.38
C LEU A 58 12.05 8.38 -3.39
N MET A 59 10.84 7.98 -3.77
CA MET A 59 10.01 7.13 -2.94
C MET A 59 10.64 5.74 -2.74
N PHE A 60 11.23 5.17 -3.79
CA PHE A 60 11.92 3.88 -3.68
C PHE A 60 13.12 3.96 -2.72
N LEU A 61 13.91 5.03 -2.82
CA LEU A 61 15.02 5.29 -1.90
C LEU A 61 14.52 5.50 -0.47
N TYR A 62 13.42 6.23 -0.30
CA TYR A 62 12.80 6.45 0.99
C TYR A 62 12.30 5.13 1.60
N LYS A 63 11.63 4.29 0.81
CA LYS A 63 11.21 2.95 1.25
C LYS A 63 12.41 2.12 1.71
N ALA A 64 13.47 2.03 0.91
CA ALA A 64 14.67 1.27 1.27
C ALA A 64 15.33 1.76 2.57
N LEU A 65 15.31 3.10 2.81
CA LEU A 65 15.80 3.67 4.06
C LEU A 65 14.92 3.27 5.26
N ILE A 66 13.61 3.30 5.08
CA ILE A 66 12.66 2.95 6.13
C ILE A 66 12.73 1.46 6.45
N ASP A 67 12.76 0.60 5.43
CA ASP A 67 12.82 -0.85 5.61
C ASP A 67 14.05 -1.25 6.45
N HIS A 68 15.18 -0.54 6.28
CA HIS A 68 16.38 -0.78 7.09
C HIS A 68 16.20 -0.47 8.58
N HIS A 69 15.30 0.44 8.93
CA HIS A 69 15.06 0.88 10.31
C HIS A 69 13.72 0.39 10.87
N ASN A 70 12.93 -0.33 10.08
CA ASN A 70 11.56 -0.70 10.40
C ASN A 70 11.49 -1.51 11.72
N GLU A 71 12.11 -2.67 11.75
CA GLU A 71 12.05 -3.57 12.90
C GLU A 71 12.53 -2.94 14.22
N PRO A 72 13.72 -2.26 14.27
CA PRO A 72 14.15 -1.62 15.50
C PRO A 72 13.22 -0.51 15.98
N MET A 73 12.50 0.15 15.06
CA MET A 73 11.57 1.22 15.43
C MET A 73 10.25 0.65 15.95
N LYS A 74 9.70 -0.35 15.29
CA LYS A 74 8.47 -1.04 15.72
C LYS A 74 8.63 -1.69 17.09
N ALA A 75 9.74 -2.36 17.32
CA ALA A 75 10.05 -2.98 18.60
C ALA A 75 10.07 -1.99 19.79
N ARG A 76 10.28 -0.70 19.54
CA ARG A 76 10.27 0.34 20.59
C ARG A 76 8.87 0.86 20.90
N VAL A 77 7.97 0.81 19.92
CA VAL A 77 6.62 1.40 20.04
C VAL A 77 5.61 0.39 20.56
N GLY A 78 5.79 -0.90 20.22
CA GLY A 78 4.82 -1.95 20.51
C GLY A 78 3.65 -1.97 19.56
N GLY A 79 2.69 -2.88 19.78
CA GLY A 79 1.57 -3.15 18.90
C GLY A 79 0.23 -2.65 19.44
N PHE A 80 -0.71 -2.36 18.54
CA PHE A 80 -2.07 -1.92 18.87
C PHE A 80 -3.13 -2.94 18.42
N THR A 81 -2.73 -4.12 17.98
CA THR A 81 -3.59 -5.14 17.39
C THR A 81 -4.73 -5.57 18.31
N HIS A 82 -4.43 -5.78 19.60
CA HIS A 82 -5.44 -6.17 20.60
C HIS A 82 -6.55 -5.11 20.77
N TRP A 83 -6.21 -3.83 20.69
CA TRP A 83 -7.20 -2.75 20.75
C TRP A 83 -8.19 -2.83 19.58
N PHE A 84 -7.70 -3.13 18.36
CA PHE A 84 -8.55 -3.33 17.18
C PHE A 84 -9.43 -4.57 17.33
N TRP A 85 -8.86 -5.69 17.76
CA TRP A 85 -9.61 -6.90 18.02
C TRP A 85 -10.69 -6.71 19.09
N SER A 86 -10.41 -5.95 20.15
CA SER A 86 -11.39 -5.67 21.20
C SER A 86 -12.63 -4.90 20.71
N ILE A 87 -12.49 -4.14 19.61
CA ILE A 87 -13.60 -3.39 19.00
C ILE A 87 -14.33 -4.24 17.95
N GLU A 88 -13.57 -4.92 17.09
CA GLU A 88 -14.10 -5.57 15.89
C GLU A 88 -14.41 -7.05 16.12
N GLY A 89 -13.71 -7.70 17.05
CA GLY A 89 -13.85 -9.15 17.33
C GLY A 89 -13.53 -9.99 16.09
N ASP A 90 -14.32 -11.02 15.87
CA ASP A 90 -14.13 -12.02 14.82
C ASP A 90 -14.89 -11.69 13.51
N TRP A 91 -15.16 -10.43 13.25
CA TRP A 91 -15.96 -10.04 12.07
C TRP A 91 -15.35 -10.54 10.77
N THR A 92 -14.06 -10.32 10.56
CA THR A 92 -13.34 -10.73 9.35
C THR A 92 -13.28 -12.25 9.21
N LEU A 93 -13.14 -12.99 10.30
CA LEU A 93 -13.23 -14.46 10.30
C LEU A 93 -14.61 -14.93 9.79
N ARG A 94 -15.70 -14.31 10.27
CA ARG A 94 -17.06 -14.66 9.79
C ARG A 94 -17.25 -14.36 8.30
N VAL A 95 -16.63 -13.29 7.79
CA VAL A 95 -16.64 -12.99 6.34
C VAL A 95 -15.90 -14.10 5.59
N GLN A 96 -14.73 -14.50 6.07
CA GLN A 96 -13.95 -15.57 5.46
C GLN A 96 -14.74 -16.88 5.43
N GLU A 97 -15.24 -17.36 6.58
CA GLU A 97 -16.03 -18.60 6.68
C GLU A 97 -17.28 -18.61 5.79
N ALA A 98 -17.94 -17.45 5.64
CA ALA A 98 -19.16 -17.33 4.83
C ALA A 98 -18.93 -17.45 3.32
N PHE A 99 -17.73 -17.11 2.85
CA PHE A 99 -17.42 -16.99 1.43
C PHE A 99 -16.24 -17.85 0.98
N GLU A 100 -15.60 -18.60 1.87
CA GLU A 100 -14.41 -19.40 1.58
C GLU A 100 -14.63 -20.33 0.37
N ASN A 101 -13.77 -20.12 -0.63
CA ASN A 101 -13.80 -20.86 -1.88
C ASN A 101 -12.46 -20.69 -2.61
N ASP A 102 -11.83 -21.79 -3.01
CA ASP A 102 -10.50 -21.78 -3.66
C ASP A 102 -10.42 -20.86 -4.87
N LEU A 103 -11.40 -20.93 -5.79
CA LEU A 103 -11.43 -20.09 -6.97
C LEU A 103 -11.55 -18.60 -6.61
N LEU A 104 -12.37 -18.28 -5.60
CA LEU A 104 -12.51 -16.90 -5.13
C LEU A 104 -11.22 -16.41 -4.50
N THR A 105 -10.52 -17.26 -3.73
CA THR A 105 -9.23 -16.97 -3.14
C THR A 105 -8.18 -16.66 -4.20
N ASP A 106 -8.05 -17.51 -5.23
CA ASP A 106 -7.13 -17.29 -6.35
C ASP A 106 -7.38 -15.95 -7.06
N ILE A 107 -8.66 -15.68 -7.38
CA ILE A 107 -9.05 -14.44 -8.07
C ILE A 107 -8.75 -13.21 -7.22
N LEU A 108 -9.11 -13.24 -5.94
CA LEU A 108 -8.95 -12.09 -5.07
C LEU A 108 -7.50 -11.86 -4.65
N SER A 109 -6.71 -12.91 -4.43
CA SER A 109 -5.27 -12.80 -4.16
C SER A 109 -4.53 -12.24 -5.35
N GLY A 110 -4.82 -12.73 -6.56
CA GLY A 110 -4.28 -12.19 -7.80
C GLY A 110 -4.70 -10.73 -8.03
N HIS A 111 -5.97 -10.39 -7.77
CA HIS A 111 -6.47 -9.03 -7.86
C HIS A 111 -5.79 -8.12 -6.85
N TYR A 112 -5.68 -8.52 -5.60
CA TYR A 112 -5.09 -7.75 -4.50
C TYR A 112 -3.66 -7.33 -4.85
N LEU A 113 -2.84 -8.27 -5.26
CA LEU A 113 -1.45 -8.05 -5.63
C LEU A 113 -1.32 -7.21 -6.91
N PHE A 114 -1.99 -7.65 -7.99
CA PHE A 114 -1.79 -7.05 -9.31
C PHE A 114 -2.38 -5.64 -9.38
N MET A 115 -3.60 -5.45 -8.89
CA MET A 115 -4.31 -4.18 -9.05
C MET A 115 -3.72 -3.05 -8.21
N TYR A 116 -3.09 -3.35 -7.08
CA TYR A 116 -2.38 -2.35 -6.29
C TYR A 116 -1.21 -1.75 -7.09
N LEU A 117 -0.32 -2.60 -7.58
CA LEU A 117 0.80 -2.19 -8.41
C LEU A 117 0.32 -1.54 -9.72
N PHE A 118 -0.74 -2.10 -10.30
CA PHE A 118 -1.31 -1.58 -11.54
C PHE A 118 -1.81 -0.15 -11.39
N ILE A 119 -2.59 0.17 -10.37
CA ILE A 119 -3.10 1.54 -10.15
C ILE A 119 -1.95 2.51 -9.92
N ILE A 120 -0.94 2.14 -9.13
CA ILE A 120 0.24 2.97 -8.89
C ILE A 120 0.95 3.32 -10.20
N TRP A 121 1.20 2.33 -11.03
CA TRP A 121 1.91 2.50 -12.29
C TRP A 121 1.02 3.10 -13.38
N PHE A 122 -0.16 2.53 -13.55
CA PHE A 122 -1.02 2.82 -14.67
C PHE A 122 -1.66 4.21 -14.60
N SER A 123 -2.02 4.71 -13.42
CA SER A 123 -2.74 5.99 -13.33
C SER A 123 -1.98 7.18 -13.91
N PRO A 124 -0.71 7.48 -13.56
CA PRO A 124 0.00 8.57 -14.20
C PRO A 124 0.29 8.29 -15.68
N MET A 125 0.57 7.02 -16.04
CA MET A 125 0.80 6.62 -17.43
C MET A 125 -0.45 6.78 -18.29
N TYR A 126 -1.61 6.40 -17.77
CA TYR A 126 -2.90 6.56 -18.43
C TYR A 126 -3.17 8.02 -18.82
N TYR A 127 -3.03 8.93 -17.86
CA TYR A 127 -3.26 10.34 -18.12
C TYR A 127 -2.19 10.95 -19.04
N MET A 128 -0.93 10.55 -18.91
CA MET A 128 0.15 10.96 -19.81
C MET A 128 -0.13 10.50 -21.25
N LEU A 129 -0.49 9.23 -21.44
CA LEU A 129 -0.82 8.64 -22.74
C LEU A 129 -2.10 9.23 -23.36
N SER A 130 -2.98 9.78 -22.53
CA SER A 130 -4.20 10.51 -22.92
C SER A 130 -3.99 12.02 -23.06
N ARG A 131 -2.76 12.51 -23.02
CA ARG A 131 -2.39 13.95 -23.11
C ARG A 131 -3.07 14.83 -22.06
N ASP A 132 -3.32 14.29 -20.89
CA ASP A 132 -3.80 15.07 -19.75
C ASP A 132 -2.67 15.29 -18.72
N GLU A 133 -1.87 16.34 -18.98
CA GLU A 133 -0.73 16.69 -18.15
C GLU A 133 -1.12 16.98 -16.68
N ARG A 134 -2.28 17.64 -16.49
CA ARG A 134 -2.72 17.99 -15.13
C ARG A 134 -3.03 16.76 -14.30
N MET A 135 -3.74 15.83 -14.90
CA MET A 135 -4.09 14.59 -14.21
C MET A 135 -2.89 13.66 -14.06
N ALA A 136 -1.98 13.61 -15.04
CA ALA A 136 -0.72 12.88 -14.91
C ALA A 136 0.11 13.38 -13.72
N ASP A 137 0.24 14.70 -13.59
CA ASP A 137 0.94 15.33 -12.45
C ASP A 137 0.23 14.99 -11.12
N LYS A 138 -1.10 15.10 -11.07
CA LYS A 138 -1.89 14.79 -9.87
C LYS A 138 -1.76 13.32 -9.46
N ALA A 139 -1.79 12.39 -10.41
CA ALA A 139 -1.66 10.96 -10.14
C ALA A 139 -0.25 10.59 -9.61
N ALA A 140 0.81 11.17 -10.20
CA ALA A 140 2.17 10.94 -9.73
C ALA A 140 2.40 11.50 -8.30
N LEU A 141 1.90 12.72 -8.02
CA LEU A 141 1.95 13.32 -6.69
C LEU A 141 1.12 12.52 -5.67
N ASN A 142 -0.04 11.99 -6.08
CA ASN A 142 -0.89 11.20 -5.23
C ASN A 142 -0.16 9.98 -4.65
N TYR A 143 0.46 9.20 -5.53
CA TYR A 143 1.20 8.03 -5.10
C TYR A 143 2.34 8.38 -4.14
N PHE A 144 3.14 9.38 -4.49
CA PHE A 144 4.25 9.82 -3.65
C PHE A 144 3.79 10.31 -2.27
N LEU A 145 2.78 11.16 -2.23
CA LEU A 145 2.31 11.75 -0.98
C LEU A 145 1.61 10.74 -0.08
N ILE A 146 0.74 9.89 -0.62
CA ILE A 146 0.02 8.92 0.21
C ILE A 146 0.99 7.94 0.86
N TYR A 147 2.02 7.52 0.12
CA TYR A 147 3.04 6.63 0.66
C TYR A 147 3.84 7.29 1.79
N ILE A 148 4.36 8.50 1.56
CA ILE A 148 5.13 9.23 2.59
C ILE A 148 4.30 9.50 3.84
N LEU A 149 3.02 9.82 3.68
CA LEU A 149 2.14 10.10 4.81
C LEU A 149 1.76 8.83 5.59
N SER A 150 1.74 7.66 4.96
CA SER A 150 1.39 6.40 5.62
C SER A 150 2.54 5.75 6.36
N VAL A 151 3.79 5.92 5.90
CA VAL A 151 4.96 5.31 6.54
C VAL A 151 5.06 5.61 8.05
N PRO A 152 4.87 6.85 8.53
CA PRO A 152 4.88 7.11 9.97
C PRO A 152 3.84 6.30 10.75
N LEU A 153 2.67 6.02 10.15
CA LEU A 153 1.65 5.19 10.79
C LEU A 153 2.12 3.73 10.89
N TYR A 154 2.74 3.20 9.85
CA TYR A 154 3.31 1.85 9.87
C TYR A 154 4.43 1.68 10.89
N LEU A 155 5.22 2.72 11.14
CA LEU A 155 6.33 2.67 12.08
C LEU A 155 5.90 2.85 13.54
N PHE A 156 4.88 3.67 13.79
CA PHE A 156 4.49 4.10 15.13
C PHE A 156 3.10 3.64 15.56
N PHE A 157 2.39 2.95 14.68
CA PHE A 157 1.06 2.43 14.96
C PHE A 157 0.91 1.03 14.38
N ASN A 158 1.69 0.10 14.92
CA ASN A 158 1.75 -1.27 14.43
C ASN A 158 0.45 -1.99 14.70
N VAL A 159 -0.13 -2.54 13.66
CA VAL A 159 -1.30 -3.42 13.74
C VAL A 159 -1.06 -4.60 12.82
N GLU A 160 -1.12 -5.79 13.38
CA GLU A 160 -0.96 -7.02 12.63
C GLU A 160 -2.15 -7.27 11.71
N VAL A 161 -1.92 -8.02 10.65
CA VAL A 161 -3.00 -8.51 9.76
C VAL A 161 -3.94 -9.44 10.54
N THR A 162 -5.19 -9.49 10.14
CA THR A 162 -6.22 -10.26 10.87
C THR A 162 -5.92 -11.75 10.94
N SER A 163 -5.34 -12.33 9.88
CA SER A 163 -4.97 -13.74 9.83
C SER A 163 -3.82 -14.13 10.75
N SER A 164 -2.98 -13.19 11.17
CA SER A 164 -1.93 -13.48 12.15
C SER A 164 -2.42 -13.37 13.60
N TYR A 165 -3.56 -12.72 13.83
CA TYR A 165 -4.03 -12.40 15.17
C TYR A 165 -5.31 -13.14 15.59
N ILE A 166 -6.27 -13.32 14.67
CA ILE A 166 -7.56 -13.95 14.99
C ILE A 166 -7.42 -15.48 14.94
N PRO A 167 -7.64 -16.20 16.05
CA PRO A 167 -7.55 -17.64 16.07
C PRO A 167 -8.53 -18.30 15.08
N GLY A 168 -8.06 -19.27 14.33
CA GLY A 168 -8.86 -19.98 13.33
C GLY A 168 -9.06 -19.26 11.99
N MET A 169 -8.47 -18.09 11.83
CA MET A 169 -8.51 -17.37 10.54
C MET A 169 -7.37 -17.81 9.63
N ASP A 170 -7.70 -18.20 8.40
CA ASP A 170 -6.69 -18.60 7.41
C ASP A 170 -6.05 -17.40 6.72
N ALA A 171 -4.75 -17.51 6.47
CA ALA A 171 -3.97 -16.52 5.76
C ALA A 171 -4.13 -16.70 4.24
N LEU A 172 -5.36 -16.50 3.72
CA LEU A 172 -5.72 -16.82 2.34
C LEU A 172 -4.91 -16.05 1.29
N LEU A 173 -4.42 -14.85 1.60
CA LEU A 173 -3.54 -14.11 0.70
C LEU A 173 -2.24 -14.87 0.41
N TYR A 174 -1.76 -15.64 1.37
CA TYR A 174 -0.46 -16.33 1.32
C TYR A 174 -0.59 -17.82 0.98
N HIS A 175 -1.70 -18.22 0.35
CA HIS A 175 -2.03 -19.63 0.11
C HIS A 175 -1.12 -20.32 -0.93
N ASP A 176 -0.42 -19.56 -1.78
CA ASP A 176 0.49 -20.09 -2.78
C ASP A 176 1.92 -19.51 -2.68
N ASP A 177 2.90 -20.25 -3.22
CA ASP A 177 4.32 -19.88 -3.18
C ASP A 177 4.63 -18.53 -3.86
N PHE A 178 3.83 -18.10 -4.82
CA PHE A 178 4.09 -16.87 -5.57
C PHE A 178 3.68 -15.65 -4.74
N THR A 179 2.45 -15.66 -4.22
CA THR A 179 1.93 -14.59 -3.37
C THR A 179 2.70 -14.51 -2.06
N LEU A 180 2.98 -15.65 -1.43
CA LEU A 180 3.77 -15.72 -0.20
C LEU A 180 5.15 -15.04 -0.37
N ARG A 181 5.92 -15.41 -1.39
CA ARG A 181 7.25 -14.81 -1.62
C ARG A 181 7.18 -13.34 -2.00
N PHE A 182 6.13 -12.94 -2.73
CA PHE A 182 5.96 -11.54 -3.08
C PHE A 182 5.75 -10.68 -1.84
N PHE A 183 4.89 -11.11 -0.92
CA PHE A 183 4.53 -10.32 0.25
C PHE A 183 5.57 -10.39 1.38
N ILE A 184 6.17 -11.53 1.67
CA ILE A 184 7.23 -11.65 2.68
C ILE A 184 8.36 -10.64 2.43
N ASP A 185 8.75 -10.47 1.15
CA ASP A 185 9.86 -9.58 0.80
C ASP A 185 9.45 -8.10 0.72
N ASN A 186 8.15 -7.78 0.63
CA ASN A 186 7.72 -6.42 0.27
C ASN A 186 6.70 -5.79 1.20
N ASP A 187 5.99 -6.56 2.02
CA ASP A 187 4.91 -6.06 2.87
C ASP A 187 4.89 -6.79 4.22
N PRO A 188 5.41 -6.18 5.28
CA PRO A 188 5.39 -6.76 6.61
C PRO A 188 3.96 -6.98 7.13
N MET A 189 3.75 -8.10 7.83
CA MET A 189 2.43 -8.49 8.36
C MET A 189 1.89 -7.59 9.49
N ASP A 190 2.66 -6.64 9.96
CA ASP A 190 2.27 -5.68 11.00
C ASP A 190 2.00 -4.27 10.47
N ASN A 191 1.83 -4.13 9.16
CA ASN A 191 1.50 -2.89 8.46
C ASN A 191 0.02 -2.81 8.03
N SER A 192 -0.90 -3.33 8.85
CA SER A 192 -2.31 -3.34 8.48
C SER A 192 -2.91 -1.93 8.34
N ILE A 193 -2.50 -0.97 9.19
CA ILE A 193 -3.07 0.39 9.22
C ILE A 193 -2.07 1.45 8.76
N PRO A 194 -2.51 2.35 7.87
CA PRO A 194 -3.77 2.43 7.14
C PRO A 194 -3.79 1.49 5.92
N SER A 195 -4.97 1.03 5.50
CA SER A 195 -5.06 0.27 4.25
C SER A 195 -4.74 1.15 3.04
N LEU A 196 -3.56 0.94 2.44
CA LEU A 196 -3.17 1.65 1.21
C LEU A 196 -3.94 1.20 -0.02
N HIS A 197 -4.46 -0.02 -0.06
CA HIS A 197 -5.32 -0.51 -1.13
C HIS A 197 -6.59 0.35 -1.23
N ILE A 198 -7.19 0.67 -0.09
CA ILE A 198 -8.32 1.59 0.00
C ILE A 198 -7.87 3.03 -0.23
N GLY A 199 -6.86 3.47 0.50
CA GLY A 199 -6.39 4.85 0.48
C GLY A 199 -5.99 5.34 -0.91
N LEU A 200 -5.21 4.56 -1.65
CA LEU A 200 -4.73 4.91 -2.99
C LEU A 200 -5.88 5.02 -4.01
N SER A 201 -6.78 4.03 -4.04
CA SER A 201 -7.92 4.04 -4.94
C SER A 201 -8.88 5.18 -4.62
N ALA A 202 -9.21 5.36 -3.34
CA ALA A 202 -10.09 6.42 -2.89
C ALA A 202 -9.52 7.82 -3.14
N SER A 203 -8.22 8.05 -2.89
CA SER A 203 -7.57 9.34 -3.14
C SER A 203 -7.60 9.72 -4.61
N LEU A 204 -7.36 8.77 -5.51
CA LEU A 204 -7.42 9.01 -6.94
C LEU A 204 -8.85 9.37 -7.40
N LEU A 205 -9.88 8.67 -6.88
CA LEU A 205 -11.27 9.03 -7.12
C LEU A 205 -11.61 10.44 -6.60
N MET A 206 -11.13 10.81 -5.42
CA MET A 206 -11.33 12.16 -4.87
C MET A 206 -10.64 13.23 -5.71
N ILE A 207 -9.42 12.96 -6.18
CA ILE A 207 -8.70 13.84 -7.11
C ILE A 207 -9.49 14.03 -8.40
N ASN A 208 -10.04 12.96 -8.96
CA ASN A 208 -10.90 13.02 -10.14
C ASN A 208 -12.11 13.94 -9.90
N ARG A 209 -12.79 13.78 -8.75
CA ARG A 209 -13.94 14.64 -8.37
C ARG A 209 -13.56 16.10 -8.21
N LEU A 210 -12.43 16.38 -7.57
CA LEU A 210 -11.92 17.74 -7.41
C LEU A 210 -11.58 18.36 -8.76
N HIS A 211 -10.92 17.59 -9.64
CA HIS A 211 -10.54 18.05 -10.98
C HIS A 211 -11.76 18.37 -11.86
N VAL A 212 -12.74 17.47 -11.90
CA VAL A 212 -13.98 17.66 -12.66
C VAL A 212 -14.74 18.89 -12.15
N ARG A 213 -14.75 19.13 -10.83
CA ARG A 213 -15.34 20.35 -10.24
C ARG A 213 -14.58 21.61 -10.66
N GLU A 214 -13.24 21.57 -10.75
CA GLU A 214 -12.43 22.68 -11.30
C GLU A 214 -12.77 23.00 -12.75
N LEU A 215 -13.10 21.97 -13.55
CA LEU A 215 -13.48 22.12 -14.94
C LEU A 215 -14.92 22.61 -15.10
N GLY A 216 -15.73 22.59 -14.04
CA GLY A 216 -17.17 22.96 -14.11
C GLY A 216 -18.05 21.98 -14.89
N ILE A 217 -17.62 20.72 -15.01
CA ILE A 217 -18.35 19.65 -15.72
C ILE A 217 -18.82 18.57 -14.76
N SER A 218 -19.70 17.68 -15.21
CA SER A 218 -20.08 16.49 -14.46
C SER A 218 -19.10 15.34 -14.69
N ILE A 219 -19.03 14.37 -13.76
CA ILE A 219 -18.20 13.18 -13.93
C ILE A 219 -18.66 12.33 -15.11
N SER A 220 -19.95 12.36 -15.44
CA SER A 220 -20.52 11.65 -16.60
C SER A 220 -20.04 12.20 -17.93
N ASP A 221 -19.68 13.48 -17.98
CA ASP A 221 -19.25 14.18 -19.19
C ASP A 221 -17.71 14.23 -19.29
N TRP A 222 -17.03 13.71 -18.26
CA TRP A 222 -15.58 13.72 -18.23
C TRP A 222 -14.99 12.62 -19.13
N ARG A 223 -14.04 13.00 -19.96
CA ARG A 223 -13.39 12.08 -20.93
C ARG A 223 -12.75 10.85 -20.29
N HIS A 224 -12.34 10.92 -19.02
CA HIS A 224 -11.74 9.81 -18.29
C HIS A 224 -12.73 9.04 -17.39
N ARG A 225 -14.03 9.18 -17.67
CA ARG A 225 -15.09 8.49 -16.91
C ARG A 225 -14.91 6.98 -16.84
N GLU A 226 -14.51 6.35 -17.95
CA GLU A 226 -14.31 4.90 -17.98
C GLU A 226 -13.21 4.45 -17.02
N PHE A 227 -12.12 5.22 -16.96
CA PHE A 227 -11.05 4.94 -16.01
C PHE A 227 -11.50 5.21 -14.55
N ASP A 228 -12.27 6.25 -14.33
CA ASP A 228 -12.86 6.53 -13.01
C ASP A 228 -13.79 5.41 -12.54
N LEU A 229 -14.64 4.88 -13.41
CA LEU A 229 -15.48 3.73 -13.12
C LEU A 229 -14.67 2.46 -12.83
N PHE A 230 -13.59 2.26 -13.58
CA PHE A 230 -12.66 1.15 -13.33
C PHE A 230 -12.04 1.22 -11.93
N ILE A 231 -11.56 2.40 -11.50
CA ILE A 231 -11.01 2.59 -10.15
C ILE A 231 -12.09 2.41 -9.08
N MET A 232 -13.31 2.88 -9.34
CA MET A 232 -14.43 2.72 -8.41
C MET A 232 -14.82 1.24 -8.23
N ALA A 233 -14.86 0.48 -9.32
CA ALA A 233 -15.10 -0.97 -9.26
C ALA A 233 -14.00 -1.69 -8.48
N ASN A 234 -12.74 -1.34 -8.76
CA ASN A 234 -11.59 -1.86 -8.03
C ASN A 234 -11.65 -1.56 -6.52
N LEU A 235 -12.02 -0.34 -6.13
CA LEU A 235 -12.22 0.00 -4.72
C LEU A 235 -13.31 -0.88 -4.07
N GLY A 236 -14.41 -1.14 -4.80
CA GLY A 236 -15.46 -2.05 -4.34
C GLY A 236 -14.95 -3.48 -4.09
N VAL A 237 -14.12 -3.99 -5.01
CA VAL A 237 -13.49 -5.32 -4.82
C VAL A 237 -12.53 -5.30 -3.62
N TYR A 238 -11.73 -4.26 -3.43
CA TYR A 238 -10.84 -4.16 -2.28
C TYR A 238 -11.59 -4.14 -0.94
N LEU A 239 -12.69 -3.42 -0.83
CA LEU A 239 -13.49 -3.38 0.41
C LEU A 239 -13.94 -4.77 0.88
N PHE A 240 -14.11 -5.70 -0.06
CA PHE A 240 -14.42 -7.08 0.24
C PHE A 240 -13.15 -7.93 0.45
N SER A 241 -12.23 -7.87 -0.51
CA SER A 241 -11.05 -8.77 -0.53
C SER A 241 -10.11 -8.57 0.66
N ILE A 242 -9.96 -7.34 1.17
CA ILE A 242 -9.08 -7.07 2.32
C ILE A 242 -9.54 -7.78 3.59
N GLN A 243 -10.86 -7.96 3.75
CA GLN A 243 -11.44 -8.67 4.89
C GLN A 243 -11.40 -10.19 4.66
N TYR A 244 -11.78 -10.63 3.46
CA TYR A 244 -11.84 -12.03 3.08
C TYR A 244 -10.46 -12.72 3.11
N LEU A 245 -9.42 -12.03 2.61
CA LEU A 245 -8.06 -12.60 2.51
C LEU A 245 -7.28 -12.61 3.84
N GLY A 246 -7.84 -12.09 4.90
CA GLY A 246 -7.20 -12.09 6.21
C GLY A 246 -6.12 -11.03 6.41
N ILE A 247 -6.21 -9.90 5.71
CA ILE A 247 -5.14 -8.88 5.70
C ILE A 247 -5.49 -7.67 6.55
N HIS A 248 -6.72 -7.18 6.48
CA HIS A 248 -7.09 -5.93 7.11
C HIS A 248 -8.30 -6.07 8.04
N TRP A 249 -8.31 -5.26 9.07
CA TRP A 249 -9.47 -4.99 9.91
C TRP A 249 -10.47 -4.10 9.15
N VAL A 250 -11.75 -4.19 9.46
CA VAL A 250 -12.74 -3.26 8.90
C VAL A 250 -12.39 -1.81 9.27
N PHE A 251 -11.86 -1.64 10.47
CA PHE A 251 -11.42 -0.34 10.97
C PHE A 251 -10.28 0.29 10.13
N ASP A 252 -9.48 -0.50 9.43
CA ASP A 252 -8.37 0.00 8.58
C ASP A 252 -8.85 0.82 7.38
N VAL A 253 -10.11 0.59 6.99
CA VAL A 253 -10.77 1.36 5.93
C VAL A 253 -10.88 2.84 6.30
N ILE A 254 -11.17 3.16 7.56
CA ILE A 254 -11.37 4.54 8.03
C ILE A 254 -10.09 5.37 7.88
N PRO A 255 -8.94 4.99 8.49
CA PRO A 255 -7.68 5.72 8.28
C PRO A 255 -7.23 5.71 6.82
N GLY A 256 -7.48 4.64 6.05
CA GLY A 256 -7.25 4.63 4.62
C GLY A 256 -8.03 5.73 3.88
N LEU A 257 -9.32 5.91 4.17
CA LEU A 257 -10.14 6.98 3.62
C LEU A 257 -9.72 8.37 4.13
N MET A 258 -9.33 8.50 5.40
CA MET A 258 -8.81 9.76 5.95
C MET A 258 -7.53 10.17 5.21
N MET A 259 -6.61 9.24 5.00
CA MET A 259 -5.40 9.45 4.19
C MET A 259 -5.74 9.87 2.77
N ALA A 260 -6.76 9.26 2.16
CA ALA A 260 -7.22 9.63 0.83
C ALA A 260 -7.70 11.09 0.77
N VAL A 261 -8.48 11.55 1.74
CA VAL A 261 -8.95 12.95 1.83
C VAL A 261 -7.78 13.91 1.96
N VAL A 262 -6.87 13.64 2.90
CA VAL A 262 -5.70 14.49 3.14
C VAL A 262 -4.82 14.56 1.90
N THR A 263 -4.49 13.40 1.31
CA THR A 263 -3.64 13.34 0.12
C THR A 263 -4.28 14.05 -1.07
N ALA A 264 -5.57 13.81 -1.35
CA ALA A 264 -6.27 14.46 -2.44
C ALA A 264 -6.31 15.99 -2.29
N GLY A 265 -6.53 16.48 -1.07
CA GLY A 265 -6.46 17.90 -0.74
C GLY A 265 -5.08 18.51 -0.99
N PHE A 266 -4.02 17.84 -0.54
CA PHE A 266 -2.65 18.26 -0.79
C PHE A 266 -2.30 18.27 -2.29
N VAL A 267 -2.61 17.20 -3.00
CA VAL A 267 -2.36 17.11 -4.45
C VAL A 267 -3.06 18.25 -5.19
N HIS A 268 -4.33 18.50 -4.84
CA HIS A 268 -5.12 19.57 -5.44
C HIS A 268 -4.49 20.96 -5.21
N ALA A 269 -3.97 21.22 -4.01
CA ALA A 269 -3.36 22.50 -3.65
C ALA A 269 -1.95 22.67 -4.24
N VAL A 270 -1.17 21.58 -4.31
CA VAL A 270 0.27 21.63 -4.67
C VAL A 270 0.49 21.54 -6.18
N GLN A 271 -0.29 20.74 -6.91
CA GLN A 271 -0.09 20.51 -8.33
C GLN A 271 -0.02 21.82 -9.17
N PRO A 272 -0.91 22.81 -8.98
CA PRO A 272 -0.82 24.07 -9.73
C PRO A 272 0.50 24.82 -9.49
N VAL A 273 1.03 24.75 -8.27
CA VAL A 273 2.32 25.39 -7.90
C VAL A 273 3.48 24.68 -8.59
N VAL A 274 3.50 23.36 -8.56
CA VAL A 274 4.51 22.53 -9.23
C VAL A 274 4.51 22.84 -10.74
N ARG A 275 3.33 22.86 -11.34
CA ARG A 275 3.18 23.16 -12.76
C ARG A 275 3.67 24.57 -13.13
N ALA A 276 3.22 25.59 -12.41
CA ALA A 276 3.65 26.97 -12.66
C ALA A 276 5.17 27.12 -12.56
N ARG A 277 5.81 26.42 -11.61
CA ARG A 277 7.26 26.43 -11.45
C ARG A 277 7.98 25.70 -12.57
N ARG A 278 7.43 24.57 -13.04
CA ARG A 278 7.98 23.83 -14.16
C ARG A 278 7.95 24.66 -15.46
N GLU A 279 6.86 25.37 -15.71
CA GLU A 279 6.69 26.23 -16.90
C GLU A 279 7.62 27.45 -16.87
N ASN A 280 7.94 27.98 -15.70
CA ASN A 280 8.79 29.15 -15.52
C ASN A 280 10.31 28.86 -15.34
N GLY A 281 10.72 27.58 -15.46
CA GLY A 281 12.11 27.13 -15.40
C GLY A 281 12.65 26.82 -14.00
N LEU A 282 13.82 26.18 -13.95
CA LEU A 282 14.45 25.68 -12.72
C LEU A 282 14.68 26.74 -11.65
N ALA A 283 15.01 27.98 -12.03
CA ALA A 283 15.21 29.07 -11.08
C ALA A 283 13.92 29.40 -10.28
N SER A 284 12.76 29.20 -10.89
CA SER A 284 11.44 29.38 -10.24
C SER A 284 10.99 28.18 -9.40
N LEU A 285 11.71 27.05 -9.48
CA LEU A 285 11.48 25.91 -8.60
C LEU A 285 12.01 26.17 -7.18
N LEU A 286 12.91 27.15 -7.02
CA LEU A 286 13.31 27.57 -5.67
C LEU A 286 12.11 28.19 -4.97
N PRO A 287 11.69 27.63 -3.83
CA PRO A 287 10.58 28.17 -3.08
C PRO A 287 10.87 29.59 -2.62
N ASP A 288 9.87 30.44 -2.60
CA ASP A 288 10.00 31.71 -1.88
C ASP A 288 10.22 31.44 -0.38
N ARG A 289 10.62 32.46 0.36
CA ARG A 289 10.97 32.32 1.78
C ARG A 289 9.84 31.64 2.60
N ARG A 290 8.56 31.95 2.31
CA ARG A 290 7.42 31.37 3.04
C ARG A 290 7.23 29.90 2.68
N GLN A 291 7.35 29.56 1.42
CA GLN A 291 7.23 28.18 0.93
C GLN A 291 8.40 27.32 1.39
N THR A 292 9.62 27.90 1.46
CA THR A 292 10.80 27.23 2.04
C THR A 292 10.56 26.92 3.50
N ILE A 293 10.06 27.88 4.28
CA ILE A 293 9.74 27.66 5.70
C ILE A 293 8.65 26.59 5.86
N ALA A 294 7.60 26.65 5.02
CA ALA A 294 6.55 25.64 5.04
C ALA A 294 7.06 24.23 4.66
N ALA A 295 7.90 24.14 3.61
CA ALA A 295 8.51 22.86 3.21
C ALA A 295 9.45 22.30 4.27
N ILE A 296 10.27 23.15 4.91
CA ILE A 296 11.11 22.77 6.05
C ILE A 296 10.23 22.36 7.23
N GLY A 297 9.14 23.07 7.51
CA GLY A 297 8.18 22.70 8.55
C GLY A 297 7.54 21.34 8.31
N VAL A 298 7.11 21.05 7.08
CA VAL A 298 6.59 19.74 6.70
C VAL A 298 7.67 18.65 6.79
N ALA A 299 8.87 18.92 6.29
CA ALA A 299 10.00 17.99 6.37
C ALA A 299 10.39 17.71 7.83
N LEU A 300 10.39 18.74 8.70
CA LEU A 300 10.62 18.59 10.13
C LEU A 300 9.49 17.85 10.83
N LEU A 301 8.24 18.07 10.44
CA LEU A 301 7.10 17.30 10.92
C LEU A 301 7.21 15.83 10.49
N CYS A 302 7.51 15.56 9.24
CA CYS A 302 7.71 14.20 8.74
C CYS A 302 8.94 13.53 9.39
N SER A 303 10.02 14.28 9.65
CA SER A 303 11.22 13.76 10.32
C SER A 303 11.11 13.78 11.84
N SER A 304 10.27 14.61 12.46
CA SER A 304 10.04 14.58 13.90
C SER A 304 9.39 13.29 14.34
N TRP A 305 8.61 12.64 13.48
CA TRP A 305 8.14 11.28 13.73
C TRP A 305 9.29 10.28 13.83
N LEU A 306 10.34 10.46 13.05
CA LEU A 306 11.57 9.69 13.14
C LEU A 306 12.35 10.01 14.44
N MET A 307 12.15 11.19 15.01
CA MET A 307 12.87 11.68 16.20
C MET A 307 12.07 11.56 17.50
N ILE A 308 10.74 11.55 17.43
CA ILE A 308 9.83 11.24 18.57
C ILE A 308 9.86 9.72 18.85
N GLY A 309 10.76 9.01 18.19
CA GLY A 309 11.03 7.63 18.47
C GLY A 309 11.21 7.45 19.96
N VAL A 310 10.23 6.88 20.56
CA VAL A 310 10.27 6.45 21.96
C VAL A 310 9.19 7.15 22.79
N VAL A 311 7.97 6.83 22.50
CA VAL A 311 7.07 6.62 23.63
C VAL A 311 7.43 5.22 24.13
N ASP A 312 8.37 5.13 25.08
CA ASP A 312 8.68 3.87 25.76
C ASP A 312 7.36 3.24 26.21
N GLY A 313 7.05 2.08 25.63
CA GLY A 313 6.01 1.19 26.13
C GLY A 313 4.56 1.67 26.09
N ALA A 314 4.23 2.80 25.46
CA ALA A 314 2.83 3.20 25.29
C ALA A 314 2.17 2.35 24.20
N GLY A 315 1.55 1.27 24.60
CA GLY A 315 0.84 0.33 23.74
C GLY A 315 1.38 -1.11 23.79
N VAL A 316 2.44 -1.37 24.53
CA VAL A 316 2.82 -2.74 24.86
C VAL A 316 1.88 -3.21 25.95
N ASP A 317 0.86 -3.93 25.58
CA ASP A 317 0.09 -4.72 26.50
C ASP A 317 0.98 -5.94 26.84
N GLU A 318 1.58 -5.97 28.05
CA GLU A 318 2.35 -7.12 28.51
C GLU A 318 1.50 -8.40 28.57
N ASP A 319 0.18 -8.24 28.54
CA ASP A 319 -0.82 -9.32 28.51
C ASP A 319 -1.30 -9.65 27.08
N GLN A 320 -0.63 -9.18 26.00
CA GLN A 320 -0.98 -9.63 24.65
C GLN A 320 -0.87 -11.17 24.62
N PRO A 321 -1.93 -11.86 24.22
CA PRO A 321 -1.84 -13.30 24.04
C PRO A 321 -0.77 -13.56 22.98
N ASN A 322 0.36 -14.09 23.40
CA ASN A 322 1.37 -14.60 22.49
C ASN A 322 0.67 -15.48 21.45
N PHE A 323 1.10 -15.43 20.22
CA PHE A 323 0.54 -16.16 19.11
C PHE A 323 0.08 -17.55 19.53
N ARG A 324 -1.22 -17.80 19.50
CA ARG A 324 -1.77 -19.12 19.68
C ARG A 324 -1.85 -19.79 18.32
N PHE A 325 -0.90 -20.67 18.03
CA PHE A 325 -1.02 -21.56 16.90
C PHE A 325 -1.88 -22.76 17.29
N GLY A 326 -3.06 -22.89 16.69
CA GLY A 326 -3.93 -24.08 16.80
C GLY A 326 -4.93 -24.04 17.95
N GLU A 327 -5.92 -24.91 17.85
CA GLU A 327 -6.80 -25.28 18.97
C GLU A 327 -5.95 -25.97 20.04
N GLY A 328 -5.44 -25.24 21.00
CA GLY A 328 -4.68 -25.94 22.01
C GLY A 328 -3.89 -25.06 22.95
N ASP A 329 -3.41 -25.75 23.90
CA ASP A 329 -2.72 -25.29 25.08
C ASP A 329 -1.22 -24.95 24.83
N VAL A 330 -0.82 -24.67 23.58
CA VAL A 330 0.58 -24.42 23.22
C VAL A 330 0.76 -23.01 22.69
N VAL A 331 1.66 -22.28 23.29
CA VAL A 331 2.02 -20.90 22.92
C VAL A 331 3.48 -20.87 22.48
N ILE A 332 3.77 -20.16 21.40
CA ILE A 332 5.14 -19.80 21.07
C ILE A 332 5.49 -18.60 21.94
N ASP A 333 6.40 -18.79 22.89
CA ASP A 333 6.77 -17.80 23.89
C ASP A 333 7.86 -16.84 23.38
N ALA A 334 8.76 -17.37 22.54
CA ALA A 334 9.81 -16.55 21.91
C ALA A 334 10.35 -17.21 20.65
N ILE A 335 10.72 -16.38 19.68
CA ILE A 335 11.53 -16.78 18.52
C ILE A 335 12.78 -15.93 18.51
N GLU A 336 13.93 -16.54 18.72
CA GLU A 336 15.22 -15.86 18.66
C GLU A 336 15.97 -16.20 17.38
N VAL A 337 16.16 -15.20 16.53
CA VAL A 337 16.95 -15.31 15.29
C VAL A 337 18.33 -14.72 15.54
N HIS A 338 19.34 -15.56 15.70
CA HIS A 338 20.68 -15.09 16.08
C HIS A 338 21.49 -14.54 14.89
N SER A 339 21.32 -15.06 13.70
CA SER A 339 21.80 -14.52 12.41
C SER A 339 21.35 -15.40 11.24
N LEU A 340 21.53 -14.92 10.01
CA LEU A 340 21.19 -15.66 8.77
C LEU A 340 21.84 -17.06 8.64
N ASN A 341 22.88 -17.36 9.39
CA ASN A 341 23.61 -18.63 9.35
C ASN A 341 23.58 -19.41 10.67
N HIS A 342 22.76 -19.02 11.63
CA HIS A 342 22.66 -19.70 12.93
C HIS A 342 21.25 -20.29 13.11
N PRO A 343 21.12 -21.36 13.91
CA PRO A 343 19.81 -21.94 14.15
C PRO A 343 18.88 -20.94 14.81
N VAL A 344 17.64 -20.95 14.36
CA VAL A 344 16.54 -20.22 15.00
C VAL A 344 16.15 -21.00 16.25
N THR A 345 16.13 -20.32 17.39
CA THR A 345 15.63 -20.92 18.63
C THR A 345 14.17 -20.49 18.83
N MET A 346 13.28 -21.45 18.87
CA MET A 346 11.88 -21.23 19.16
C MET A 346 11.55 -21.82 20.54
N THR A 347 11.07 -20.97 21.44
CA THR A 347 10.58 -21.42 22.75
C THR A 347 9.08 -21.65 22.69
N VAL A 348 8.67 -22.87 22.91
CA VAL A 348 7.27 -23.27 22.94
C VAL A 348 6.86 -23.54 24.38
N LYS A 349 5.79 -22.91 24.84
CA LYS A 349 5.26 -23.09 26.19
C LYS A 349 3.91 -23.76 26.14
N ASN A 350 3.78 -24.85 26.87
CA ASN A 350 2.47 -25.45 27.12
C ASN A 350 1.79 -24.66 28.25
N VAL A 351 0.65 -24.05 27.95
CA VAL A 351 -0.15 -23.27 28.91
C VAL A 351 -1.44 -24.00 29.29
N GLY A 352 -1.66 -25.19 28.76
CA GLY A 352 -2.80 -26.02 29.04
C GLY A 352 -2.59 -27.01 30.18
N GLU A 353 -3.68 -27.66 30.57
CA GLU A 353 -3.69 -28.65 31.66
C GLU A 353 -3.20 -30.04 31.21
N HIS A 354 -3.06 -30.29 29.91
CA HIS A 354 -2.66 -31.58 29.35
C HIS A 354 -1.30 -31.51 28.68
N SER A 355 -0.57 -32.64 28.70
CA SER A 355 0.68 -32.76 27.98
C SER A 355 0.45 -32.73 26.46
N VAL A 356 1.21 -31.92 25.74
CA VAL A 356 1.16 -31.79 24.29
C VAL A 356 2.46 -32.32 23.69
N GLU A 357 2.34 -33.19 22.69
CA GLU A 357 3.48 -33.72 21.94
C GLU A 357 3.68 -32.86 20.67
N VAL A 358 4.87 -32.26 20.54
CA VAL A 358 5.26 -31.53 19.32
C VAL A 358 5.89 -32.51 18.36
N MET A 359 5.16 -32.95 17.33
CA MET A 359 5.63 -33.97 16.39
C MET A 359 6.54 -33.41 15.28
N LEU A 360 6.33 -32.18 14.83
CA LEU A 360 7.15 -31.60 13.78
C LEU A 360 7.13 -30.06 13.84
N VAL A 361 8.28 -29.46 13.73
CA VAL A 361 8.45 -28.04 13.45
C VAL A 361 9.19 -27.91 12.13
N ASP A 362 8.47 -27.57 11.06
CA ASP A 362 9.07 -27.35 9.74
C ASP A 362 9.42 -25.87 9.59
N LEU A 363 10.69 -25.55 9.88
CA LEU A 363 11.25 -24.22 9.65
C LEU A 363 11.88 -24.22 8.25
N ARG A 364 11.15 -23.73 7.27
CA ARG A 364 11.72 -23.54 5.93
C ARG A 364 12.46 -22.20 5.90
N SER A 365 13.77 -22.26 5.68
CA SER A 365 14.54 -21.08 5.29
C SER A 365 14.05 -20.63 3.90
N VAL A 366 13.56 -19.41 3.81
CA VAL A 366 13.22 -18.76 2.55
C VAL A 366 14.48 -18.16 1.92
#